data_0620f3b8dca170cd4ebff3ca1930c8ee
#
_entry.id   0620f3b8dca170cd4ebff3ca1930c8ee
#
_cell.length_a   1.000
_cell.length_b   1.000
_cell.length_c   1.000
_cell.angle_alpha   90.00
_cell.angle_beta   90.00
_cell.angle_gamma   90.00
#
_symmetry.space_group_name_H-M   'P 1'
#
loop_
_entity.id
_entity.type
_entity.pdbx_description
1 polymer ?
#
loop_
_entity_poly.entity_id
_entity_poly.type
_entity_poly.pdbx_seq_one_letter_code
_entity_poly.pdbx_strand_id
1 'polypeptide(L)'
;MKLLEDRIRKDGIVRAGGVLKVDSFINHQMDIPLFREMAREWKRLFAGKPINKVLTIEASGIGIAAIVASELDVPVVFAKKAMSINLRSEERRVGKECRSRWSPYH
;
A
#
# COMPACT_ATOMS: atom_id res chain seq x y z
N MET A 1 -10.93 12.78 0.60
CA MET A 1 -10.66 13.05 2.01
C MET A 1 -9.87 14.34 2.13
N LYS A 2 -10.46 15.30 2.77
CA LYS A 2 -9.87 16.63 2.84
C LYS A 2 -8.54 16.68 3.58
N LEU A 3 -8.40 15.89 4.63
CA LEU A 3 -7.16 15.84 5.39
C LEU A 3 -5.97 15.43 4.53
N LEU A 4 -6.17 14.43 3.68
CA LEU A 4 -5.14 13.99 2.77
C LEU A 4 -4.86 15.01 1.68
N GLU A 5 -5.90 15.62 1.13
CA GLU A 5 -5.76 16.66 0.12
C GLU A 5 -4.97 17.85 0.67
N ASP A 6 -5.28 18.28 1.87
CA ASP A 6 -4.57 19.39 2.52
C ASP A 6 -3.11 19.03 2.75
N ARG A 7 -2.83 17.80 3.13
CA ARG A 7 -1.47 17.35 3.36
C ARG A 7 -0.66 17.31 2.07
N ILE A 8 -1.29 16.85 0.98
CA ILE A 8 -0.64 16.84 -0.33
C ILE A 8 -0.30 18.27 -0.76
N ARG A 9 -1.21 19.20 -0.54
CA ARG A 9 -0.95 20.62 -0.88
C ARG A 9 0.15 21.21 -0.05
N LYS A 10 0.21 20.86 1.22
CA LYS A 10 1.20 21.40 2.15
C LYS A 10 2.60 20.85 1.92
N ASP A 11 2.69 19.51 1.84
CA ASP A 11 3.97 18.80 1.87
C ASP A 11 4.33 18.10 0.56
N GLY A 12 3.42 18.03 -0.38
CA GLY A 12 3.69 17.45 -1.69
C GLY A 12 4.59 18.37 -2.50
N ILE A 13 5.49 17.77 -3.23
CA ILE A 13 6.42 18.51 -4.10
C ILE A 13 6.12 18.14 -5.54
N VAL A 14 5.81 19.14 -6.36
CA VAL A 14 5.57 18.92 -7.79
C VAL A 14 6.89 19.08 -8.53
N ARG A 15 7.25 18.04 -9.25
CA ARG A 15 8.46 18.04 -10.06
C ARG A 15 8.12 18.25 -11.53
N ALA A 16 9.15 18.56 -12.33
CA ALA A 16 9.00 18.69 -13.77
C ALA A 16 8.38 17.42 -14.35
N GLY A 17 7.56 17.57 -15.37
CA GLY A 17 6.84 16.45 -15.99
C GLY A 17 5.58 16.03 -15.25
N GLY A 18 5.11 16.85 -14.32
CA GLY A 18 3.86 16.56 -13.61
C GLY A 18 3.97 15.52 -12.50
N VAL A 19 5.17 15.25 -12.03
CA VAL A 19 5.38 14.27 -10.97
C VAL A 19 5.13 14.92 -9.61
N LEU A 20 4.26 14.32 -8.82
CA LEU A 20 3.99 14.73 -7.45
C LEU A 20 4.76 13.83 -6.49
N LYS A 21 5.59 14.43 -5.66
CA LYS A 21 6.34 13.69 -4.63
C LYS A 21 5.69 13.85 -3.27
N VAL A 22 5.40 12.74 -2.65
CA VAL A 22 4.76 12.67 -1.34
C VAL A 22 5.59 11.85 -0.34
N ASP A 23 6.88 11.73 -0.63
CA ASP A 23 7.78 10.86 0.13
C ASP A 23 7.89 11.23 1.61
N SER A 24 7.72 12.52 1.92
CA SER A 24 7.90 12.99 3.29
C SER A 24 6.84 12.48 4.26
N PHE A 25 5.72 12.00 3.75
CA PHE A 25 4.65 11.55 4.63
C PHE A 25 4.02 10.20 4.23
N ILE A 26 4.35 9.69 3.06
CA ILE A 26 3.79 8.41 2.61
C ILE A 26 4.86 7.34 2.43
N ASN A 27 5.96 7.64 1.76
CA ASN A 27 6.95 6.62 1.39
C ASN A 27 8.16 6.57 2.31
N HIS A 28 8.94 7.64 2.35
CA HIS A 28 10.18 7.65 3.11
C HIS A 28 9.95 7.84 4.59
N GLN A 29 8.90 8.52 4.93
CA GLN A 29 8.45 8.68 6.30
C GLN A 29 6.97 8.37 6.34
N MET A 30 6.57 7.51 7.25
CA MET A 30 5.17 7.15 7.40
C MET A 30 4.54 7.98 8.51
N ASP A 31 3.63 8.83 8.13
CA ASP A 31 2.88 9.62 9.09
C ASP A 31 1.74 8.76 9.63
N ILE A 32 1.98 8.11 10.75
CA ILE A 32 1.03 7.17 11.33
C ILE A 32 -0.31 7.82 11.68
N PRO A 33 -0.36 8.99 12.32
CA PRO A 33 -1.64 9.65 12.56
C PRO A 33 -2.43 9.91 11.28
N LEU A 34 -1.76 10.34 10.22
CA LEU A 34 -2.40 10.52 8.92
C LEU A 34 -2.94 9.23 8.37
N PHE A 35 -2.15 8.16 8.41
CA PHE A 35 -2.56 6.83 7.94
C PHE A 35 -3.76 6.32 8.71
N ARG A 36 -3.79 6.57 10.00
CA ARG A 36 -4.91 6.16 10.84
C ARG A 36 -6.20 6.86 10.46
N GLU A 37 -6.11 8.15 10.17
CA GLU A 37 -7.28 8.90 9.71
C GLU A 37 -7.74 8.43 8.32
N MET A 38 -6.79 8.14 7.44
CA MET A 38 -7.12 7.57 6.13
C MET A 38 -7.81 6.21 6.28
N ALA A 39 -7.30 5.38 7.17
CA ALA A 39 -7.89 4.07 7.42
C ALA A 39 -9.32 4.18 7.94
N ARG A 40 -9.59 5.13 8.83
CA ARG A 40 -10.94 5.38 9.33
C ARG A 40 -11.87 5.83 8.23
N GLU A 41 -11.38 6.70 7.36
CA GLU A 41 -12.18 7.16 6.22
C GLU A 41 -12.51 6.00 5.27
N TRP A 42 -11.54 5.17 4.98
CA TRP A 42 -11.78 4.02 4.13
C TRP A 42 -12.72 3.00 4.78
N LYS A 43 -12.58 2.80 6.07
CA LYS A 43 -13.51 1.94 6.80
C LYS A 43 -14.94 2.47 6.68
N ARG A 44 -15.10 3.77 6.76
CA ARG A 44 -16.42 4.40 6.59
C ARG A 44 -16.97 4.21 5.18
N LEU A 45 -16.09 4.40 4.17
CA LEU A 45 -16.49 4.27 2.77
C LEU A 45 -16.89 2.84 2.41
N PHE A 46 -16.26 1.86 3.03
CA PHE A 46 -16.54 0.46 2.77
C PHE A 46 -17.45 -0.17 3.83
N ALA A 47 -18.07 0.63 4.65
CA ALA A 47 -19.01 0.11 5.65
C ALA A 47 -20.11 -0.71 4.99
N GLY A 48 -20.40 -1.85 5.59
CA GLY A 48 -21.41 -2.76 5.05
C GLY A 48 -20.91 -3.71 3.97
N LYS A 49 -19.68 -3.55 3.51
CA LYS A 49 -19.08 -4.47 2.55
C LYS A 49 -18.29 -5.56 3.28
N PRO A 50 -18.39 -6.81 2.82
CA PRO A 50 -17.72 -7.93 3.51
C PRO A 50 -16.22 -7.99 3.15
N ILE A 51 -15.43 -7.13 3.76
CA ILE A 51 -13.99 -7.13 3.56
C ILE A 51 -13.36 -8.10 4.54
N ASN A 52 -12.62 -9.07 4.04
CA ASN A 52 -11.97 -10.05 4.88
C ASN A 52 -10.44 -10.08 4.76
N LYS A 53 -9.88 -9.28 3.88
CA LYS A 53 -8.43 -9.15 3.71
C LYS A 53 -8.08 -7.81 3.11
N VAL A 54 -6.88 -7.34 3.41
CA VAL A 54 -6.29 -6.17 2.75
C VAL A 54 -5.12 -6.68 1.92
N LEU A 55 -5.08 -6.30 0.67
CA LEU A 55 -4.06 -6.73 -0.26
C LEU A 55 -3.16 -5.56 -0.62
N THR A 56 -1.88 -5.79 -0.57
CA THR A 56 -0.90 -4.77 -0.94
C THR A 56 0.31 -5.38 -1.61
N ILE A 57 1.22 -4.52 -2.04
CA ILE A 57 2.47 -4.93 -2.65
C ILE A 57 3.62 -4.34 -1.84
N GLU A 58 4.64 -5.16 -1.59
CA GLU A 58 5.88 -4.74 -0.95
C GLU A 58 6.53 -3.63 -1.80
N ALA A 59 7.17 -2.59 -1.24
CA ALA A 59 7.28 -2.44 0.22
C ALA A 59 6.51 -1.24 0.73
N SER A 60 6.34 -0.18 -0.08
CA SER A 60 5.80 1.09 0.37
C SER A 60 4.34 1.01 0.81
N GLY A 61 3.61 0.03 0.31
CA GLY A 61 2.21 -0.13 0.66
C GLY A 61 1.97 -0.89 1.95
N ILE A 62 2.97 -1.57 2.49
CA ILE A 62 2.76 -2.44 3.66
C ILE A 62 2.38 -1.65 4.90
N GLY A 63 3.03 -0.51 5.12
CA GLY A 63 2.74 0.29 6.31
C GLY A 63 1.29 0.75 6.38
N ILE A 64 0.81 1.34 5.32
CA ILE A 64 -0.57 1.82 5.28
C ILE A 64 -1.55 0.66 5.29
N ALA A 65 -1.23 -0.43 4.61
CA ALA A 65 -2.08 -1.62 4.59
C ALA A 65 -2.24 -2.21 5.99
N ALA A 66 -1.16 -2.24 6.76
CA ALA A 66 -1.22 -2.76 8.12
C ALA A 66 -2.16 -1.93 9.00
N ILE A 67 -2.13 -0.62 8.85
CA ILE A 67 -2.99 0.27 9.62
C ILE A 67 -4.44 0.14 9.19
N VAL A 68 -4.68 0.05 7.89
CA VAL A 68 -6.04 -0.16 7.38
C VAL A 68 -6.59 -1.50 7.85
N ALA A 69 -5.79 -2.55 7.78
CA ALA A 69 -6.21 -3.88 8.23
C ALA A 69 -6.48 -3.90 9.72
N SER A 70 -5.73 -3.14 10.50
CA SER A 70 -5.98 -3.00 11.93
C SER A 70 -7.34 -2.38 12.21
N GLU A 71 -7.72 -1.35 11.46
CA GLU A 71 -9.04 -0.73 11.59
C GLU A 71 -10.17 -1.67 11.17
N LEU A 72 -9.93 -2.49 10.16
CA LEU A 72 -10.93 -3.43 9.67
C LEU A 72 -10.90 -4.77 10.40
N ASP A 73 -9.89 -5.00 11.22
CA ASP A 73 -9.67 -6.24 11.94
C ASP A 73 -9.58 -7.45 11.01
N VAL A 74 -8.75 -7.32 9.99
CA VAL A 74 -8.53 -8.36 8.99
C VAL A 74 -7.03 -8.52 8.73
N PRO A 75 -6.61 -9.65 8.15
CA PRO A 75 -5.20 -9.84 7.81
C PRO A 75 -4.78 -9.04 6.59
N VAL A 76 -3.47 -8.81 6.48
CA VAL A 76 -2.86 -8.24 5.30
C VAL A 76 -2.21 -9.36 4.51
N VAL A 77 -2.45 -9.37 3.22
CA VAL A 77 -1.77 -10.24 2.28
C VAL A 77 -0.91 -9.36 1.39
N PHE A 78 0.33 -9.70 1.22
CA PHE A 78 1.18 -8.89 0.35
C PHE A 78 1.93 -9.76 -0.65
N ALA A 79 2.09 -9.21 -1.85
CA ALA A 79 2.90 -9.81 -2.89
C ALA A 79 4.29 -9.22 -2.82
N LYS A 80 5.28 -10.04 -3.02
CA LYS A 80 6.65 -9.57 -3.13
C LYS A 80 6.83 -8.90 -4.47
N LYS A 81 7.22 -7.64 -4.42
CA LYS A 81 7.46 -6.88 -5.62
C LYS A 81 8.73 -7.32 -6.31
N ALA A 82 9.74 -7.61 -5.54
CA ALA A 82 11.08 -7.78 -6.08
C ALA A 82 11.26 -9.11 -6.75
N MET A 83 11.30 -9.05 -8.03
CA MET A 83 11.98 -10.04 -8.81
C MET A 83 13.42 -9.58 -8.83
N SER A 84 14.30 -10.27 -8.15
CA SER A 84 15.71 -9.91 -8.22
C SER A 84 16.19 -10.06 -9.66
N ILE A 85 17.24 -9.34 -9.99
CA ILE A 85 17.84 -9.45 -11.32
C ILE A 85 18.20 -10.90 -11.63
N ASN A 86 18.61 -11.65 -10.63
CA ASN A 86 18.97 -13.04 -10.77
C ASN A 86 17.83 -13.92 -11.28
N LEU A 87 16.62 -13.48 -11.05
CA LEU A 87 15.44 -14.24 -11.45
C LEU A 87 14.88 -13.82 -12.81
N ARG A 88 15.52 -12.88 -13.47
CA ARG A 88 15.03 -12.42 -14.75
C ARG A 88 14.91 -13.52 -15.79
N SER A 89 15.90 -14.39 -15.82
CA SER A 89 15.86 -15.52 -16.73
C SER A 89 14.71 -16.46 -16.45
N GLU A 90 14.16 -16.41 -15.26
CA GLU A 90 13.09 -17.26 -14.81
C GLU A 90 11.73 -16.61 -14.87
N GLU A 91 11.66 -15.33 -15.22
CA GLU A 91 10.43 -14.58 -15.22
C GLU A 91 9.30 -15.24 -16.01
N ARG A 92 9.64 -15.90 -17.10
CA ARG A 92 8.65 -16.53 -17.96
C ARG A 92 7.86 -17.62 -17.26
N ARG A 93 8.54 -18.43 -16.47
CA ARG A 93 7.83 -19.46 -15.70
C ARG A 93 7.31 -18.90 -14.39
N VAL A 94 7.93 -17.85 -13.91
CA VAL A 94 7.50 -17.16 -12.70
C VAL A 94 6.12 -16.54 -12.86
N GLY A 95 5.71 -16.26 -14.07
CA GLY A 95 4.36 -15.78 -14.33
C GLY A 95 3.29 -16.68 -13.73
N LYS A 96 3.51 -17.98 -13.72
CA LYS A 96 2.60 -18.92 -13.07
C LYS A 96 2.83 -19.00 -11.58
N GLU A 97 4.06 -18.89 -11.15
CA GLU A 97 4.42 -19.00 -9.75
C GLU A 97 4.04 -17.77 -8.94
N CYS A 98 3.91 -16.62 -9.58
CA CYS A 98 3.47 -15.42 -8.90
C CYS A 98 2.16 -15.59 -8.17
N ARG A 99 1.29 -16.44 -8.67
CA ARG A 99 0.00 -16.70 -8.02
C ARG A 99 0.17 -17.39 -6.68
N SER A 100 1.12 -18.31 -6.60
CA SER A 100 1.36 -19.01 -5.34
C SER A 100 2.03 -18.11 -4.33
N ARG A 101 2.72 -17.07 -4.80
CA ARG A 101 3.38 -16.10 -3.92
C ARG A 101 2.44 -15.10 -3.27
N TRP A 102 1.21 -15.10 -3.66
CA TRP A 102 0.20 -14.28 -3.02
C TRP A 102 -0.29 -14.87 -1.71
N SER A 103 0.34 -15.90 -1.25
CA SER A 103 0.01 -16.50 0.03
C SER A 103 0.64 -15.70 1.17
N PRO A 104 -0.05 -15.53 2.30
CA PRO A 104 0.54 -14.88 3.47
C PRO A 104 1.64 -15.73 4.13
N TYR A 105 1.86 -16.92 3.65
CA TYR A 105 2.84 -17.84 4.21
C TYR A 105 4.18 -17.83 3.48
N HIS A 106 4.35 -16.96 2.54
CA HIS A 106 5.60 -16.86 1.80
C HIS A 106 6.57 -15.89 2.41
#